data_569a3b0356353d75eb790f56ff2fc5bc
#
_entry.id   569a3b0356353d75eb790f56ff2fc5bc
#
_cell.length_a   1.000
_cell.length_b   1.000
_cell.length_c   1.000
_cell.angle_alpha   90.00
_cell.angle_beta   90.00
_cell.angle_gamma   90.00
#
_symmetry.space_group_name_H-M   'P 1'
#
loop_
_entity.id
_entity.type
_entity.pdbx_description
1 polymer ?
#
loop_
_entity_poly.entity_id
_entity_poly.type
_entity_poly.pdbx_seq_one_letter_code
_entity_poly.pdbx_strand_id
1 'polypeptide(L)'
;MRDLNVAVLVNNAGISYESAMYFTEVDTNRIDVLIGLNVMALTRMTRIVLDQWEENNEKGDIINVTSYAGVGPAGDPLYAVYSGTKAYVNFFSRSLHYELKSKGINVECHVPHFVTSRMSRIRRANIMVPSEKTWAKAAVQNIGRPFAGPLITPYWFHAFCEFLIDALPNMFIVNYLLSHHHAVRKHYLKKKQKKN
;
A
#
# COMPACT_ATOMS: atom_id res chain seq x y z
N MET A 1 3.64 16.67 18.97
CA MET A 1 2.72 15.51 19.05
C MET A 1 2.53 15.01 20.48
N ARG A 2 3.41 15.39 21.43
CA ARG A 2 3.28 14.94 22.84
C ARG A 2 1.95 15.31 23.52
N ASP A 3 1.22 16.29 23.00
CA ASP A 3 -0.04 16.76 23.56
C ASP A 3 -1.30 16.16 22.89
N LEU A 4 -1.12 15.23 21.94
CA LEU A 4 -2.23 14.58 21.26
C LEU A 4 -2.46 13.18 21.85
N ASN A 5 -3.67 12.91 22.31
CA ASN A 5 -4.09 11.55 22.68
C ASN A 5 -4.44 10.81 21.38
N VAL A 6 -3.51 9.97 20.90
CA VAL A 6 -3.65 9.23 19.65
C VAL A 6 -4.25 7.85 19.94
N ALA A 7 -5.51 7.63 19.58
CA ALA A 7 -6.15 6.32 19.69
C ALA A 7 -5.92 5.43 18.45
N VAL A 8 -5.77 6.02 17.27
CA VAL A 8 -5.54 5.32 16.00
C VAL A 8 -4.51 6.03 15.16
N LEU A 9 -3.47 5.32 14.72
CA LEU A 9 -2.50 5.78 13.76
C LEU A 9 -2.81 5.20 12.37
N VAL A 10 -3.06 6.06 11.37
CA VAL A 10 -3.25 5.63 9.99
C VAL A 10 -2.08 6.07 9.11
N ASN A 11 -1.18 5.16 8.80
CA ASN A 11 -0.05 5.36 7.89
C ASN A 11 -0.51 5.14 6.44
N ASN A 12 -1.19 6.12 5.87
CA ASN A 12 -1.74 6.08 4.51
C ASN A 12 -0.88 6.88 3.50
N ALA A 13 -0.10 7.85 3.94
CA ALA A 13 0.74 8.66 3.06
C ALA A 13 1.69 7.78 2.24
N GLY A 14 1.75 8.02 0.93
CA GLY A 14 2.62 7.26 0.03
C GLY A 14 2.63 7.85 -1.37
N ILE A 15 3.67 7.51 -2.10
CA ILE A 15 3.84 7.92 -3.51
C ILE A 15 4.30 6.74 -4.35
N SER A 16 4.12 6.87 -5.67
CA SER A 16 4.60 5.93 -6.68
C SER A 16 5.36 6.66 -7.79
N TYR A 17 5.73 5.95 -8.83
CA TYR A 17 6.27 6.54 -10.06
C TYR A 17 5.20 7.36 -10.79
N GLU A 18 5.67 8.28 -11.62
CA GLU A 18 4.75 9.00 -12.52
C GLU A 18 4.15 8.09 -13.58
N SER A 19 4.89 7.06 -14.00
CA SER A 19 4.48 6.03 -14.95
C SER A 19 5.36 4.80 -14.79
N ALA A 20 5.02 3.69 -15.46
CA ALA A 20 5.86 2.51 -15.52
C ALA A 20 7.24 2.86 -16.13
N MET A 21 8.32 2.53 -15.40
CA MET A 21 9.71 2.85 -15.76
C MET A 21 10.62 1.66 -15.45
N TYR A 22 11.58 1.40 -16.32
CA TYR A 22 12.66 0.48 -15.97
C TYR A 22 13.47 1.03 -14.80
N PHE A 23 14.01 0.18 -13.96
CA PHE A 23 14.79 0.60 -12.80
C PHE A 23 15.97 1.51 -13.18
N THR A 24 16.62 1.23 -14.31
CA THR A 24 17.73 2.02 -14.84
C THR A 24 17.35 3.45 -15.26
N GLU A 25 16.07 3.76 -15.35
CA GLU A 25 15.53 5.07 -15.73
C GLU A 25 15.02 5.86 -14.52
N VAL A 26 14.98 5.22 -13.36
CA VAL A 26 14.52 5.88 -12.13
C VAL A 26 15.63 6.75 -11.57
N ASP A 27 15.35 8.05 -11.48
CA ASP A 27 16.27 9.01 -10.87
C ASP A 27 16.54 8.67 -9.40
N THR A 28 17.80 8.81 -8.97
CA THR A 28 18.23 8.48 -7.61
C THR A 28 17.48 9.29 -6.55
N ASN A 29 17.23 10.58 -6.79
CA ASN A 29 16.44 11.39 -5.87
C ASN A 29 15.02 10.84 -5.75
N ARG A 30 14.46 10.28 -6.84
CA ARG A 30 13.14 9.65 -6.80
C ARG A 30 13.14 8.39 -5.96
N ILE A 31 14.21 7.60 -5.98
CA ILE A 31 14.39 6.44 -5.11
C ILE A 31 14.40 6.88 -3.65
N ASP A 32 15.17 7.89 -3.30
CA ASP A 32 15.29 8.42 -1.94
C ASP A 32 13.94 8.94 -1.42
N VAL A 33 13.20 9.67 -2.26
CA VAL A 33 11.85 10.18 -1.89
C VAL A 33 10.85 9.03 -1.70
N LEU A 34 10.89 7.99 -2.54
CA LEU A 34 10.03 6.80 -2.39
C LEU A 34 10.31 6.06 -1.08
N ILE A 35 11.58 5.79 -0.79
CA ILE A 35 12.00 5.12 0.44
C ILE A 35 11.72 6.02 1.65
N GLY A 36 12.05 7.30 1.55
CA GLY A 36 11.85 8.29 2.62
C GLY A 36 10.39 8.38 3.06
N LEU A 37 9.45 8.48 2.10
CA LEU A 37 8.03 8.61 2.43
C LEU A 37 7.36 7.26 2.72
N ASN A 38 7.53 6.26 1.84
CA ASN A 38 6.78 5.01 1.96
C ASN A 38 7.32 4.09 3.08
N VAL A 39 8.59 4.24 3.46
CA VAL A 39 9.26 3.38 4.46
C VAL A 39 9.62 4.17 5.70
N MET A 40 10.53 5.14 5.58
CA MET A 40 11.12 5.82 6.73
C MET A 40 10.09 6.63 7.53
N ALA A 41 9.22 7.39 6.84
CA ALA A 41 8.19 8.19 7.52
C ALA A 41 7.20 7.29 8.27
N LEU A 42 6.69 6.22 7.63
CA LEU A 42 5.82 5.24 8.25
C LEU A 42 6.46 4.61 9.49
N THR A 43 7.70 4.13 9.37
CA THR A 43 8.43 3.47 10.45
C THR A 43 8.65 4.41 11.64
N ARG A 44 9.08 5.65 11.37
CA ARG A 44 9.31 6.66 12.41
C ARG A 44 8.02 7.11 13.10
N MET A 45 6.94 7.32 12.33
CA MET A 45 5.63 7.68 12.91
C MET A 45 5.11 6.58 13.82
N THR A 46 5.22 5.32 13.37
CA THR A 46 4.86 4.16 14.19
C THR A 46 5.66 4.12 15.49
N ARG A 47 6.97 4.34 15.43
CA ARG A 47 7.83 4.38 16.63
C ARG A 47 7.42 5.49 17.59
N ILE A 48 7.21 6.70 17.11
CA ILE A 48 6.82 7.85 17.94
C ILE A 48 5.50 7.58 18.68
N VAL A 49 4.51 6.99 18.00
CA VAL A 49 3.21 6.70 18.61
C VAL A 49 3.32 5.54 19.62
N LEU A 50 4.10 4.52 19.32
CA LEU A 50 4.34 3.42 20.25
C LEU A 50 5.07 3.87 21.52
N ASP A 51 6.04 4.78 21.41
CA ASP A 51 6.74 5.36 22.56
C ASP A 51 5.76 6.17 23.44
N GLN A 52 4.88 6.96 22.83
CA GLN A 52 3.84 7.72 23.52
C GLN A 52 2.88 6.77 24.26
N TRP A 53 2.41 5.70 23.61
CA TRP A 53 1.51 4.74 24.26
C TRP A 53 2.18 3.98 25.40
N GLU A 54 3.47 3.65 25.27
CA GLU A 54 4.23 2.99 26.35
C GLU A 54 4.43 3.93 27.53
N GLU A 55 4.81 5.20 27.30
CA GLU A 55 4.96 6.21 28.35
C GLU A 55 3.65 6.49 29.12
N ASN A 56 2.51 6.49 28.44
CA ASN A 56 1.20 6.82 29.02
C ASN A 56 0.40 5.58 29.47
N ASN A 57 0.93 4.36 29.29
CA ASN A 57 0.20 3.10 29.46
C ASN A 57 -1.11 3.04 28.66
N GLU A 58 -1.07 3.57 27.43
CA GLU A 58 -2.17 3.63 26.47
C GLU A 58 -2.10 2.46 25.48
N LYS A 59 -3.20 2.23 24.76
CA LYS A 59 -3.33 1.23 23.71
C LYS A 59 -4.08 1.84 22.54
N GLY A 60 -3.87 1.28 21.35
CA GLY A 60 -4.58 1.75 20.17
C GLY A 60 -4.39 0.85 18.96
N ASP A 61 -4.83 1.35 17.81
CA ASP A 61 -4.76 0.65 16.54
C ASP A 61 -3.77 1.34 15.59
N ILE A 62 -2.94 0.54 14.90
CA ILE A 62 -2.06 0.99 13.83
C ILE A 62 -2.56 0.41 12.52
N ILE A 63 -2.95 1.27 11.60
CA ILE A 63 -3.42 0.88 10.27
C ILE A 63 -2.38 1.33 9.24
N ASN A 64 -1.66 0.39 8.67
CA ASN A 64 -0.69 0.64 7.60
C ASN A 64 -1.32 0.33 6.24
N VAL A 65 -1.17 1.24 5.27
CA VAL A 65 -1.69 1.04 3.93
C VAL A 65 -0.56 0.64 2.99
N THR A 66 -0.57 -0.62 2.58
CA THR A 66 0.34 -1.16 1.56
C THR A 66 -0.23 -0.97 0.14
N SER A 67 -0.06 -1.93 -0.72
CA SER A 67 -0.63 -2.04 -2.07
C SER A 67 -0.56 -3.50 -2.50
N TYR A 68 -1.43 -3.92 -3.41
CA TYR A 68 -1.29 -5.23 -4.04
C TYR A 68 0.08 -5.42 -4.75
N ALA A 69 0.69 -4.33 -5.22
CA ALA A 69 2.07 -4.32 -5.72
C ALA A 69 3.12 -4.83 -4.71
N GLY A 70 2.83 -4.77 -3.41
CA GLY A 70 3.74 -5.22 -2.33
C GLY A 70 3.34 -6.55 -1.68
N VAL A 71 2.24 -7.18 -2.11
CA VAL A 71 1.76 -8.45 -1.57
C VAL A 71 1.58 -9.52 -2.64
N GLY A 72 1.30 -9.11 -3.87
CA GLY A 72 1.11 -10.04 -4.99
C GLY A 72 2.35 -10.89 -5.28
N PRO A 73 2.15 -12.13 -5.75
CA PRO A 73 3.22 -13.14 -5.86
C PRO A 73 4.30 -12.79 -6.90
N ALA A 74 3.98 -11.91 -7.83
CA ALA A 74 4.88 -11.54 -8.95
C ALA A 74 5.69 -10.25 -8.68
N GLY A 75 5.45 -9.56 -7.56
CA GLY A 75 5.89 -8.18 -7.42
C GLY A 75 5.21 -7.28 -8.46
N ASP A 76 5.81 -6.11 -8.79
CA ASP A 76 5.22 -5.18 -9.75
C ASP A 76 6.28 -4.70 -10.76
N PRO A 77 6.50 -5.41 -11.89
CA PRO A 77 7.50 -5.06 -12.88
C PRO A 77 7.32 -3.62 -13.40
N LEU A 78 8.41 -2.91 -13.68
CA LEU A 78 8.48 -1.49 -14.01
C LEU A 78 8.05 -0.53 -12.88
N TYR A 79 7.78 -1.06 -11.67
CA TYR A 79 7.56 -0.31 -10.43
C TYR A 79 8.42 -0.88 -9.28
N ALA A 80 9.61 -1.40 -9.56
CA ALA A 80 10.43 -2.20 -8.65
C ALA A 80 10.64 -1.55 -7.26
N VAL A 81 11.05 -0.28 -7.20
CA VAL A 81 11.26 0.41 -5.90
C VAL A 81 9.94 0.61 -5.17
N TYR A 82 8.89 1.03 -5.88
CA TYR A 82 7.57 1.17 -5.27
C TYR A 82 7.06 -0.15 -4.69
N SER A 83 7.11 -1.23 -5.47
CA SER A 83 6.75 -2.58 -5.03
C SER A 83 7.57 -3.01 -3.80
N GLY A 84 8.88 -2.79 -3.83
CA GLY A 84 9.76 -3.08 -2.69
C GLY A 84 9.38 -2.29 -1.44
N THR A 85 9.04 -0.99 -1.56
CA THR A 85 8.59 -0.19 -0.40
C THR A 85 7.26 -0.71 0.17
N LYS A 86 6.34 -1.15 -0.69
CA LYS A 86 5.05 -1.69 -0.26
C LYS A 86 5.17 -3.11 0.33
N ALA A 87 6.12 -3.91 -0.16
CA ALA A 87 6.48 -5.19 0.45
C ALA A 87 7.07 -5.00 1.87
N TYR A 88 7.92 -3.98 2.05
CA TYR A 88 8.40 -3.60 3.39
C TYR A 88 7.21 -3.33 4.32
N VAL A 89 6.25 -2.48 3.92
CA VAL A 89 5.07 -2.15 4.74
C VAL A 89 4.29 -3.41 5.13
N ASN A 90 4.10 -4.35 4.20
CA ASN A 90 3.44 -5.63 4.46
C ASN A 90 4.17 -6.42 5.58
N PHE A 91 5.46 -6.72 5.38
CA PHE A 91 6.20 -7.52 6.35
C PHE A 91 6.40 -6.81 7.69
N PHE A 92 6.66 -5.52 7.69
CA PHE A 92 6.75 -4.69 8.89
C PHE A 92 5.47 -4.76 9.72
N SER A 93 4.31 -4.58 9.08
CA SER A 93 3.01 -4.63 9.76
C SER A 93 2.71 -6.01 10.34
N ARG A 94 2.99 -7.06 9.59
CA ARG A 94 2.79 -8.45 10.04
C ARG A 94 3.66 -8.78 11.25
N SER A 95 4.93 -8.38 11.24
CA SER A 95 5.85 -8.58 12.37
C SER A 95 5.35 -7.84 13.61
N LEU A 96 5.04 -6.55 13.47
CA LEU A 96 4.53 -5.74 14.58
C LEU A 96 3.21 -6.27 15.16
N HIS A 97 2.31 -6.79 14.32
CA HIS A 97 1.06 -7.38 14.79
C HIS A 97 1.31 -8.46 15.84
N TYR A 98 2.23 -9.39 15.55
CA TYR A 98 2.54 -10.48 16.48
C TYR A 98 3.35 -10.00 17.70
N GLU A 99 4.28 -9.06 17.52
CA GLU A 99 5.06 -8.49 18.62
C GLU A 99 4.20 -7.74 19.64
N LEU A 100 3.19 -6.99 19.14
CA LEU A 100 2.39 -6.09 19.99
C LEU A 100 1.07 -6.68 20.47
N LYS A 101 0.68 -7.85 19.95
CA LYS A 101 -0.58 -8.53 20.32
C LYS A 101 -0.72 -8.75 21.83
N SER A 102 0.34 -9.18 22.50
CA SER A 102 0.33 -9.40 23.96
C SER A 102 0.22 -8.10 24.76
N LYS A 103 0.62 -6.97 24.16
CA LYS A 103 0.48 -5.62 24.73
C LYS A 103 -0.92 -5.02 24.51
N GLY A 104 -1.79 -5.72 23.78
CA GLY A 104 -3.15 -5.25 23.47
C GLY A 104 -3.19 -4.12 22.43
N ILE A 105 -2.14 -3.97 21.62
CA ILE A 105 -2.06 -3.04 20.49
C ILE A 105 -2.35 -3.83 19.22
N ASN A 106 -3.34 -3.36 18.44
CA ASN A 106 -3.69 -3.97 17.17
C ASN A 106 -2.92 -3.31 16.02
N VAL A 107 -2.39 -4.12 15.11
CA VAL A 107 -1.70 -3.65 13.90
C VAL A 107 -2.29 -4.35 12.69
N GLU A 108 -2.80 -3.58 11.76
CA GLU A 108 -3.39 -4.06 10.51
C GLU A 108 -2.66 -3.47 9.30
N CYS A 109 -2.56 -4.25 8.23
CA CYS A 109 -2.03 -3.85 6.95
C CYS A 109 -3.12 -3.95 5.88
N HIS A 110 -3.63 -2.82 5.43
CA HIS A 110 -4.69 -2.77 4.44
C HIS A 110 -4.13 -2.75 3.02
N VAL A 111 -4.69 -3.60 2.16
CA VAL A 111 -4.25 -3.82 0.77
C VAL A 111 -5.25 -3.21 -0.22
N PRO A 112 -5.01 -2.02 -0.77
CA PRO A 112 -5.72 -1.55 -1.95
C PRO A 112 -5.12 -2.17 -3.22
N HIS A 113 -6.01 -2.49 -4.19
CA HIS A 113 -5.66 -2.53 -5.59
C HIS A 113 -5.85 -1.15 -6.22
N PHE A 114 -6.28 -1.06 -7.47
CA PHE A 114 -6.58 0.24 -8.06
C PHE A 114 -7.81 0.90 -7.41
N VAL A 115 -7.64 2.15 -7.00
CA VAL A 115 -8.68 3.03 -6.47
C VAL A 115 -8.62 4.33 -7.26
N THR A 116 -9.75 5.00 -7.53
CA THR A 116 -9.70 6.32 -8.17
C THR A 116 -8.91 7.28 -7.30
N SER A 117 -7.84 7.87 -7.85
CA SER A 117 -6.99 8.79 -7.09
C SER A 117 -6.10 9.60 -8.04
N ARG A 118 -5.44 10.63 -7.48
CA ARG A 118 -4.39 11.36 -8.22
C ARG A 118 -3.21 10.44 -8.58
N MET A 119 -2.89 9.48 -7.73
CA MET A 119 -1.79 8.54 -7.93
C MET A 119 -2.11 7.55 -9.06
N SER A 120 -3.26 6.90 -9.04
CA SER A 120 -3.68 5.95 -10.07
C SER A 120 -4.03 6.63 -11.41
N ARG A 121 -4.35 7.93 -11.38
CA ARG A 121 -4.85 8.71 -12.52
C ARG A 121 -6.16 8.18 -13.12
N ILE A 122 -6.83 7.26 -12.45
CA ILE A 122 -8.14 6.74 -12.84
C ILE A 122 -9.19 7.68 -12.25
N ARG A 123 -10.07 8.22 -13.14
CA ARG A 123 -11.06 9.23 -12.74
C ARG A 123 -12.46 8.66 -12.57
N ARG A 124 -12.77 7.54 -13.24
CA ARG A 124 -14.11 6.94 -13.22
C ARG A 124 -14.08 5.66 -12.40
N ALA A 125 -14.89 5.63 -11.35
CA ALA A 125 -15.06 4.45 -10.53
C ALA A 125 -15.92 3.40 -11.22
N ASN A 126 -15.62 2.14 -10.94
CA ASN A 126 -16.43 0.97 -11.32
C ASN A 126 -16.22 -0.13 -10.25
N ILE A 127 -16.75 -1.33 -10.46
CA ILE A 127 -16.64 -2.42 -9.50
C ILE A 127 -15.19 -2.88 -9.27
N MET A 128 -14.33 -2.83 -10.32
CA MET A 128 -12.92 -3.20 -10.21
C MET A 128 -12.07 -2.07 -9.60
N VAL A 129 -12.49 -0.82 -9.79
CA VAL A 129 -11.78 0.37 -9.33
C VAL A 129 -12.75 1.22 -8.54
N PRO A 130 -12.94 0.96 -7.23
CA PRO A 130 -13.83 1.73 -6.39
C PRO A 130 -13.40 3.19 -6.26
N SER A 131 -14.34 4.06 -5.88
CA SER A 131 -13.98 5.42 -5.50
C SER A 131 -13.17 5.42 -4.19
N GLU A 132 -12.37 6.48 -3.98
CA GLU A 132 -11.64 6.71 -2.72
C GLU A 132 -12.56 6.59 -1.51
N LYS A 133 -13.77 7.19 -1.60
CA LYS A 133 -14.78 7.16 -0.53
C LYS A 133 -15.30 5.73 -0.28
N THR A 134 -15.56 4.97 -1.35
CA THR A 134 -16.04 3.58 -1.24
C THR A 134 -15.00 2.69 -0.60
N TRP A 135 -13.74 2.82 -1.04
CA TRP A 135 -12.64 2.04 -0.48
C TRP A 135 -12.36 2.41 0.99
N ALA A 136 -12.29 3.71 1.31
CA ALA A 136 -12.07 4.19 2.68
C ALA A 136 -13.17 3.74 3.64
N LYS A 137 -14.44 3.76 3.20
CA LYS A 137 -15.55 3.22 4.00
C LYS A 137 -15.36 1.73 4.30
N ALA A 138 -14.98 0.94 3.30
CA ALA A 138 -14.69 -0.48 3.50
C ALA A 138 -13.49 -0.69 4.44
N ALA A 139 -12.42 0.12 4.30
CA ALA A 139 -11.25 0.06 5.18
C ALA A 139 -11.63 0.31 6.65
N VAL A 140 -12.34 1.42 6.92
CA VAL A 140 -12.77 1.77 8.29
C VAL A 140 -13.68 0.69 8.90
N GLN A 141 -14.58 0.11 8.12
CA GLN A 141 -15.48 -0.96 8.59
C GLN A 141 -14.77 -2.28 8.91
N ASN A 142 -13.51 -2.44 8.49
CA ASN A 142 -12.72 -3.65 8.74
C ASN A 142 -11.74 -3.49 9.91
N ILE A 143 -11.55 -2.30 10.47
CA ILE A 143 -10.66 -2.07 11.61
C ILE A 143 -11.16 -2.84 12.83
N GLY A 144 -10.25 -3.57 13.50
CA GLY A 144 -10.53 -4.28 14.75
C GLY A 144 -11.44 -5.50 14.59
N ARG A 145 -11.65 -6.03 13.39
CA ARG A 145 -12.47 -7.24 13.23
C ARG A 145 -11.80 -8.45 13.86
N PRO A 146 -12.48 -9.18 14.76
CA PRO A 146 -11.96 -10.40 15.32
C PRO A 146 -11.71 -11.43 14.21
N PHE A 147 -10.64 -12.20 14.33
CA PHE A 147 -10.23 -13.25 13.39
C PHE A 147 -9.69 -12.75 12.03
N ALA A 148 -9.64 -11.46 11.77
CA ALA A 148 -8.86 -10.95 10.66
C ALA A 148 -7.36 -11.13 10.99
N GLY A 149 -6.59 -11.66 10.04
CA GLY A 149 -5.13 -11.65 10.14
C GLY A 149 -4.60 -10.22 9.99
N PRO A 150 -3.28 -10.02 10.16
CA PRO A 150 -2.68 -8.69 10.03
C PRO A 150 -2.78 -8.09 8.61
N LEU A 151 -3.01 -8.90 7.58
CA LEU A 151 -3.15 -8.48 6.19
C LEU A 151 -4.61 -8.53 5.78
N ILE A 152 -5.17 -7.40 5.40
CA ILE A 152 -6.60 -7.24 5.12
C ILE A 152 -6.80 -6.57 3.77
N THR A 153 -7.59 -7.17 2.88
CA THR A 153 -8.07 -6.55 1.65
C THR A 153 -9.52 -6.09 1.87
N PRO A 154 -9.74 -4.82 2.32
CA PRO A 154 -11.03 -4.39 2.87
C PRO A 154 -12.16 -4.37 1.86
N TYR A 155 -11.88 -4.06 0.59
CA TYR A 155 -12.88 -3.99 -0.44
C TYR A 155 -13.13 -5.37 -1.05
N TRP A 156 -14.34 -5.87 -0.92
CA TRP A 156 -14.71 -7.25 -1.23
C TRP A 156 -14.32 -7.71 -2.65
N PHE A 157 -14.46 -6.83 -3.67
CA PHE A 157 -14.10 -7.21 -5.04
C PHE A 157 -12.58 -7.34 -5.23
N HIS A 158 -11.79 -6.51 -4.54
CA HIS A 158 -10.33 -6.66 -4.51
C HIS A 158 -9.93 -7.99 -3.85
N ALA A 159 -10.56 -8.35 -2.72
CA ALA A 159 -10.30 -9.64 -2.06
C ALA A 159 -10.68 -10.83 -2.95
N PHE A 160 -11.77 -10.72 -3.69
CA PHE A 160 -12.16 -11.74 -4.68
C PHE A 160 -11.14 -11.86 -5.83
N CYS A 161 -10.68 -10.72 -6.37
CA CYS A 161 -9.63 -10.71 -7.40
C CYS A 161 -8.31 -11.31 -6.88
N GLU A 162 -7.91 -10.96 -5.66
CA GLU A 162 -6.72 -11.49 -5.00
C GLU A 162 -6.80 -13.01 -4.88
N PHE A 163 -7.90 -13.54 -4.38
CA PHE A 163 -8.14 -14.98 -4.31
C PHE A 163 -8.00 -15.69 -5.68
N LEU A 164 -8.54 -15.09 -6.75
CA LEU A 164 -8.42 -15.65 -8.09
C LEU A 164 -6.98 -15.57 -8.63
N ILE A 165 -6.29 -14.47 -8.39
CA ILE A 165 -4.91 -14.25 -8.87
C ILE A 165 -3.96 -15.22 -8.15
N ASP A 166 -4.13 -15.42 -6.85
CA ASP A 166 -3.28 -16.31 -6.06
C ASP A 166 -3.39 -17.79 -6.49
N ALA A 167 -4.51 -18.15 -7.14
CA ALA A 167 -4.70 -19.47 -7.73
C ALA A 167 -3.98 -19.65 -9.10
N LEU A 168 -3.47 -18.56 -9.70
CA LEU A 168 -2.83 -18.61 -11.02
C LEU A 168 -1.32 -18.86 -10.91
N PRO A 169 -0.70 -19.57 -11.86
CA PRO A 169 0.75 -19.66 -11.93
C PRO A 169 1.39 -18.27 -12.16
N ASN A 170 2.43 -17.95 -11.39
CA ASN A 170 3.12 -16.65 -11.42
C ASN A 170 3.48 -16.16 -12.81
N MET A 171 3.83 -17.06 -13.72
CA MET A 171 4.23 -16.70 -15.09
C MET A 171 3.11 -15.98 -15.86
N PHE A 172 1.84 -16.38 -15.68
CA PHE A 172 0.71 -15.70 -16.30
C PHE A 172 0.52 -14.30 -15.74
N ILE A 173 0.66 -14.16 -14.42
CA ILE A 173 0.55 -12.88 -13.72
C ILE A 173 1.66 -11.93 -14.18
N VAL A 174 2.91 -12.38 -14.21
CA VAL A 174 4.07 -11.58 -14.66
C VAL A 174 3.88 -11.12 -16.10
N ASN A 175 3.50 -12.03 -17.02
CA ASN A 175 3.30 -11.68 -18.42
C ASN A 175 2.17 -10.65 -18.62
N TYR A 176 1.07 -10.80 -17.87
CA TYR A 176 -0.02 -9.83 -17.88
C TYR A 176 0.44 -8.46 -17.37
N LEU A 177 1.12 -8.41 -16.22
CA LEU A 177 1.62 -7.16 -15.63
C LEU A 177 2.62 -6.47 -16.56
N LEU A 178 3.58 -7.20 -17.12
CA LEU A 178 4.54 -6.66 -18.08
C LEU A 178 3.82 -6.06 -19.30
N SER A 179 2.89 -6.79 -19.89
CA SER A 179 2.12 -6.32 -21.05
C SER A 179 1.33 -5.04 -20.71
N HIS A 180 0.64 -5.04 -19.58
CA HIS A 180 -0.11 -3.89 -19.10
C HIS A 180 0.80 -2.67 -18.85
N HIS A 181 1.90 -2.85 -18.13
CA HIS A 181 2.82 -1.75 -17.79
C HIS A 181 3.56 -1.22 -19.02
N HIS A 182 3.90 -2.05 -19.99
CA HIS A 182 4.43 -1.58 -21.27
C HIS A 182 3.42 -0.73 -22.03
N ALA A 183 2.14 -1.07 -22.01
CA ALA A 183 1.09 -0.26 -22.63
C ALA A 183 0.93 1.10 -21.91
N VAL A 184 0.93 1.11 -20.57
CA VAL A 184 0.90 2.35 -19.76
C VAL A 184 2.10 3.22 -20.07
N ARG A 185 3.32 2.64 -20.11
CA ARG A 185 4.55 3.34 -20.45
C ARG A 185 4.48 3.97 -21.85
N LYS A 186 4.07 3.20 -22.85
CA LYS A 186 3.93 3.66 -24.23
C LYS A 186 3.00 4.87 -24.33
N HIS A 187 1.87 4.81 -23.64
CA HIS A 187 0.91 5.91 -23.59
C HIS A 187 1.52 7.17 -22.94
N TYR A 188 2.21 7.02 -21.84
CA TYR A 188 2.87 8.13 -21.14
C TYR A 188 3.94 8.81 -22.00
N LEU A 189 4.82 8.03 -22.65
CA LEU A 189 5.88 8.57 -23.53
C LEU A 189 5.30 9.34 -24.73
N LYS A 190 4.27 8.82 -25.38
CA LYS A 190 3.57 9.53 -26.45
C LYS A 190 2.97 10.85 -25.98
N LYS A 191 2.43 10.90 -24.77
CA LYS A 191 1.87 12.14 -24.21
C LYS A 191 2.95 13.17 -23.88
N LYS A 192 4.12 12.72 -23.41
CA LYS A 192 5.27 13.58 -23.10
C LYS A 192 5.83 14.22 -24.38
N GLN A 193 5.97 13.43 -25.47
CA GLN A 193 6.42 13.93 -26.77
C GLN A 193 5.51 15.01 -27.39
N LYS A 194 4.20 14.97 -27.11
CA LYS A 194 3.24 15.97 -27.63
C LYS A 194 3.22 17.28 -26.83
N LYS A 195 3.89 17.33 -25.70
CA LYS A 195 3.94 18.51 -24.82
C LYS A 195 5.24 19.32 -24.98
N ASN A 196 6.27 18.69 -25.56
CA ASN A 196 7.51 19.33 -25.99
C ASN A 196 7.41 19.72 -27.47
#